data_0014543d82ce5ab0c4ed0ac9fce3f906
#
_entry.id   0014543d82ce5ab0c4ed0ac9fce3f906
#
_cell.length_a   1.000
_cell.length_b   1.000
_cell.length_c   1.000
_cell.angle_alpha   90.00
_cell.angle_beta   90.00
_cell.angle_gamma   90.00
#
_symmetry.space_group_name_H-M   'P 1'
#
loop_
_entity.id
_entity.type
_entity.pdbx_description
1 polymer ?
#
loop_
_entity_poly.entity_id
_entity_poly.type
_entity_poly.pdbx_seq_one_letter_code
_entity_poly.pdbx_strand_id
1 'polypeptide(L)'
;MTTELERIKILEGKIGQVVDYVHKLTTENEKLKQQLKELRTEKKEFDDQNRKLVKLDEDVKKLESERDVVKGKIEAIINQIDQLGL
;
A
#
# COMPACT_ATOMS: atom_id res chain seq x y z
N MET A 1 54.53 -7.37 -30.18
CA MET A 1 54.04 -5.98 -30.03
C MET A 1 52.64 -5.86 -30.61
N THR A 2 51.72 -5.30 -29.89
CA THR A 2 50.41 -4.95 -30.41
C THR A 2 50.52 -3.75 -31.35
N THR A 3 49.96 -3.87 -32.53
CA THR A 3 49.88 -2.75 -33.49
C THR A 3 48.85 -1.74 -33.04
N GLU A 4 48.91 -0.53 -33.55
CA GLU A 4 47.89 0.50 -33.28
C GLU A 4 46.49 0.04 -33.71
N LEU A 5 46.41 -0.67 -34.83
CA LEU A 5 45.16 -1.22 -35.33
C LEU A 5 44.55 -2.25 -34.34
N GLU A 6 45.39 -3.09 -33.77
CA GLU A 6 44.95 -4.06 -32.74
C GLU A 6 44.46 -3.36 -31.48
N ARG A 7 45.12 -2.29 -31.07
CA ARG A 7 44.69 -1.45 -29.93
C ARG A 7 43.33 -0.79 -30.17
N ILE A 8 43.14 -0.31 -31.41
CA ILE A 8 41.84 0.28 -31.80
C ILE A 8 40.73 -0.77 -31.72
N LYS A 9 40.98 -1.98 -32.21
CA LYS A 9 40.01 -3.09 -32.14
C LYS A 9 39.68 -3.46 -30.69
N ILE A 10 40.66 -3.50 -29.82
CA ILE A 10 40.47 -3.75 -28.39
C ILE A 10 39.61 -2.65 -27.77
N LEU A 11 39.91 -1.40 -28.10
CA LEU A 11 39.16 -0.25 -27.62
C LEU A 11 37.70 -0.28 -28.12
N GLU A 12 37.48 -0.57 -29.40
CA GLU A 12 36.14 -0.73 -29.96
C GLU A 12 35.35 -1.82 -29.23
N GLY A 13 35.96 -2.95 -28.92
CA GLY A 13 35.35 -4.02 -28.13
C GLY A 13 34.97 -3.58 -26.74
N LYS A 14 35.82 -2.82 -26.07
CA LYS A 14 35.55 -2.27 -24.74
C LYS A 14 34.43 -1.22 -24.78
N ILE A 15 34.41 -0.36 -25.79
CA ILE A 15 33.34 0.62 -25.99
C ILE A 15 32.02 -0.11 -26.20
N GLY A 16 31.99 -1.17 -27.00
CA GLY A 16 30.82 -2.00 -27.19
C GLY A 16 30.27 -2.59 -25.87
N GLN A 17 31.18 -3.09 -25.02
CA GLN A 17 30.81 -3.60 -23.70
C GLN A 17 30.24 -2.51 -22.80
N VAL A 18 30.79 -1.31 -22.81
CA VAL A 18 30.30 -0.17 -22.06
C VAL A 18 28.91 0.23 -22.54
N VAL A 19 28.72 0.30 -23.85
CA VAL A 19 27.40 0.62 -24.46
C VAL A 19 26.35 -0.41 -24.05
N ASP A 20 26.69 -1.69 -24.14
CA ASP A 20 25.77 -2.77 -23.72
C ASP A 20 25.44 -2.68 -22.23
N TYR A 21 26.43 -2.37 -21.42
CA TYR A 21 26.23 -2.18 -19.97
C TYR A 21 25.33 -0.99 -19.67
N VAL A 22 25.53 0.12 -20.37
CA VAL A 22 24.66 1.31 -20.25
C VAL A 22 23.22 1.00 -20.67
N HIS A 23 23.03 0.27 -21.76
CA HIS A 23 21.71 -0.16 -22.20
C HIS A 23 21.02 -1.03 -21.14
N LYS A 24 21.75 -1.97 -20.57
CA LYS A 24 21.25 -2.83 -19.51
C LYS A 24 20.84 -2.02 -18.28
N LEU A 25 21.66 -1.08 -17.85
CA LEU A 25 21.37 -0.19 -16.74
C LEU A 25 20.16 0.70 -17.01
N THR A 26 20.04 1.21 -18.23
CA THR A 26 18.88 2.02 -18.65
C THR A 26 17.59 1.21 -18.57
N THR A 27 17.62 -0.02 -19.06
CA THR A 27 16.48 -0.94 -18.99
C THR A 27 16.11 -1.25 -17.54
N GLU A 28 17.09 -1.54 -16.69
CA GLU A 28 16.87 -1.78 -15.26
C GLU A 28 16.29 -0.54 -14.57
N ASN A 29 16.79 0.65 -14.91
CA ASN A 29 16.28 1.91 -14.38
C ASN A 29 14.81 2.14 -14.74
N GLU A 30 14.44 1.91 -15.99
CA GLU A 30 13.05 2.03 -16.43
C GLU A 30 12.15 1.05 -15.70
N LYS A 31 12.61 -0.19 -15.53
CA LYS A 31 11.90 -1.22 -14.77
C LYS A 31 11.70 -0.81 -13.31
N LEU A 32 12.75 -0.30 -12.67
CA LEU A 32 12.69 0.17 -11.28
C LEU A 32 11.75 1.36 -11.13
N LYS A 33 11.76 2.29 -12.08
CA LYS A 33 10.82 3.42 -12.09
C LYS A 33 9.37 2.95 -12.18
N GLN A 34 9.12 1.96 -13.03
CA GLN A 34 7.79 1.37 -13.18
C GLN A 34 7.35 0.67 -11.90
N GLN A 35 8.23 -0.13 -11.30
CA GLN A 35 7.96 -0.80 -10.02
C GLN A 35 7.68 0.21 -8.90
N LEU A 36 8.45 1.30 -8.87
CA LEU A 36 8.24 2.36 -7.88
C LEU A 36 6.87 3.03 -8.06
N LYS A 37 6.46 3.27 -9.28
CA LYS A 37 5.14 3.82 -9.59
C LYS A 37 4.02 2.89 -9.14
N GLU A 38 4.15 1.61 -9.41
CA GLU A 38 3.19 0.58 -8.98
C GLU A 38 3.09 0.50 -7.46
N LEU A 39 4.24 0.52 -6.77
CA LEU A 39 4.27 0.51 -5.31
C LEU A 39 3.62 1.75 -4.69
N ARG A 40 3.80 2.92 -5.29
CA ARG A 40 3.13 4.14 -4.85
C ARG A 40 1.63 4.07 -5.00
N THR A 41 1.17 3.48 -6.09
CA THR A 41 -0.26 3.25 -6.34
C THR A 41 -0.84 2.28 -5.33
N GLU A 42 -0.17 1.15 -5.11
CA GLU A 42 -0.58 0.15 -4.11
C GLU A 42 -0.61 0.73 -2.71
N LYS A 43 0.39 1.52 -2.34
CA LYS A 43 0.43 2.20 -1.06
C LYS A 43 -0.74 3.14 -0.87
N LYS A 44 -1.08 3.92 -1.89
CA LYS A 44 -2.21 4.83 -1.86
C LYS A 44 -3.54 4.08 -1.68
N GLU A 45 -3.72 2.99 -2.41
CA GLU A 45 -4.89 2.13 -2.29
C GLU A 45 -5.00 1.52 -0.89
N PHE A 46 -3.88 1.07 -0.35
CA PHE A 46 -3.80 0.52 1.00
C PHE A 46 -4.15 1.57 2.05
N ASP A 47 -3.62 2.79 1.93
CA ASP A 47 -3.95 3.90 2.84
C ASP A 47 -5.44 4.25 2.77
N ASP A 48 -6.03 4.27 1.58
CA ASP A 48 -7.45 4.53 1.39
C ASP A 48 -8.31 3.43 2.02
N GLN A 49 -7.92 2.16 1.85
CA GLN A 49 -8.59 1.03 2.49
C GLN A 49 -8.50 1.09 4.01
N ASN A 50 -7.34 1.46 4.55
CA ASN A 50 -7.15 1.62 5.98
C ASN A 50 -8.03 2.72 6.56
N ARG A 51 -8.19 3.84 5.87
CA ARG A 51 -9.08 4.93 6.29
C ARG A 51 -10.53 4.46 6.33
N LYS A 52 -10.96 3.68 5.33
CA LYS A 52 -12.31 3.10 5.31
C LYS A 52 -12.52 2.12 6.44
N LEU A 53 -11.53 1.29 6.75
CA LEU A 53 -11.61 0.34 7.87
C LEU A 53 -11.69 1.05 9.22
N VAL A 54 -10.91 2.11 9.43
CA VAL A 54 -10.95 2.92 10.64
C VAL A 54 -12.32 3.55 10.82
N LYS A 55 -12.88 4.13 9.77
CA LYS A 55 -14.22 4.73 9.78
C LYS A 55 -15.30 3.69 10.08
N LEU A 56 -15.20 2.51 9.47
CA LEU A 56 -16.14 1.42 9.70
C LEU A 56 -16.07 0.95 11.15
N ASP A 57 -14.87 0.83 11.72
CA ASP A 57 -14.68 0.47 13.13
C ASP A 57 -15.32 1.51 14.07
N GLU A 58 -15.14 2.79 13.78
CA GLU A 58 -15.79 3.88 14.53
C GLU A 58 -17.31 3.79 14.44
N ASP A 59 -17.86 3.52 13.25
CA ASP A 59 -19.29 3.37 13.02
C ASP A 59 -19.85 2.17 13.80
N VAL A 60 -19.14 1.05 13.81
CA VAL A 60 -19.51 -0.15 14.57
C VAL A 60 -19.53 0.14 16.06
N LYS A 61 -18.51 0.80 16.59
CA LYS A 61 -18.45 1.19 18.00
C LYS A 61 -19.58 2.14 18.39
N LYS A 62 -19.92 3.07 17.53
CA LYS A 62 -21.04 3.98 17.74
C LYS A 62 -22.37 3.22 17.80
N LEU A 63 -22.59 2.29 16.88
CA LEU A 63 -23.79 1.46 16.84
C LEU A 63 -23.89 0.56 18.08
N GLU A 64 -22.78 -0.02 18.53
CA GLU A 64 -22.74 -0.81 19.76
C GLU A 64 -23.10 0.04 20.98
N SER A 65 -22.58 1.25 21.07
CA SER A 65 -22.91 2.20 22.14
C SER A 65 -24.40 2.58 22.12
N GLU A 66 -24.96 2.87 20.96
CA GLU A 66 -26.40 3.17 20.79
C GLU A 66 -27.27 1.97 21.18
N ARG A 67 -26.86 0.77 20.78
CA ARG A 67 -27.55 -0.47 21.18
C ARG A 67 -27.55 -0.64 22.69
N ASP A 68 -26.42 -0.40 23.36
CA ASP A 68 -26.34 -0.53 24.81
C ASP A 68 -27.22 0.49 25.53
N VAL A 69 -27.31 1.71 25.02
CA VAL A 69 -28.22 2.74 25.55
C VAL A 69 -29.67 2.31 25.42
N VAL A 70 -30.07 1.81 24.26
CA VAL A 70 -31.44 1.32 24.02
C VAL A 70 -31.75 0.12 24.92
N LYS A 71 -30.84 -0.83 25.04
CA LYS A 71 -30.97 -1.99 25.92
C LYS A 71 -31.15 -1.58 27.36
N GLY A 72 -30.38 -0.62 27.86
CA GLY A 72 -30.51 -0.08 29.20
C GLY A 72 -31.87 0.57 29.46
N LYS A 73 -32.38 1.32 28.48
CA LYS A 73 -33.73 1.93 28.57
C LYS A 73 -34.83 0.88 28.61
N ILE A 74 -34.74 -0.17 27.81
CA ILE A 74 -35.68 -1.28 27.81
C ILE A 74 -35.68 -1.98 29.17
N GLU A 75 -34.51 -2.30 29.70
CA GLU A 75 -34.35 -2.93 31.01
C GLU A 75 -34.94 -2.07 32.14
N ALA A 76 -34.73 -0.76 32.09
CA ALA A 76 -35.30 0.18 33.05
C ALA A 76 -36.83 0.19 33.00
N ILE A 77 -37.41 0.16 31.81
CA ILE A 77 -38.87 0.11 31.63
C ILE A 77 -39.42 -1.21 32.18
N ILE A 78 -38.80 -2.34 31.90
CA ILE A 78 -39.19 -3.66 32.40
C ILE A 78 -39.14 -3.68 33.92
N ASN A 79 -38.09 -3.14 34.53
CA ASN A 79 -37.98 -3.06 35.98
C ASN A 79 -39.06 -2.18 36.61
N GLN A 80 -39.42 -1.08 35.99
CA GLN A 80 -40.52 -0.23 36.45
C GLN A 80 -41.86 -0.97 36.40
N ILE A 81 -42.12 -1.73 35.35
CA ILE A 81 -43.30 -2.54 35.21
C ILE A 81 -43.36 -3.62 36.29
N ASP A 82 -42.22 -4.30 36.53
CA ASP A 82 -42.11 -5.32 37.58
C ASP A 82 -42.39 -4.74 38.98
N GLN A 83 -41.91 -3.53 39.25
CA GLN A 83 -42.17 -2.82 40.52
C GLN A 83 -43.66 -2.48 40.72
N LEU A 84 -44.39 -2.33 39.63
CA LEU A 84 -45.84 -2.11 39.69
C LEU A 84 -46.66 -3.39 39.95
N GLY A 85 -46.00 -4.56 39.93
CA GLY A 85 -46.65 -5.83 40.16
C GLY A 85 -47.46 -6.37 38.98
N LEU A 86 -47.14 -5.84 37.78
CA LEU A 86 -47.83 -6.27 36.56
C LEU A 86 -47.19 -7.46 35.85
#